data_db44c5a74e5137ca80b89bf66a3fd3ff
#
_entry.id   db44c5a74e5137ca80b89bf66a3fd3ff
#
_cell.length_a   1.000
_cell.length_b   1.000
_cell.length_c   1.000
_cell.angle_alpha   90.00
_cell.angle_beta   90.00
_cell.angle_gamma   90.00
#
_symmetry.space_group_name_H-M   'P 1'
#
loop_
_entity.id
_entity.type
_entity.pdbx_description
1 polymer ?
#
loop_
_entity_poly.entity_id
_entity_poly.type
_entity_poly.pdbx_seq_one_letter_code
_entity_poly.pdbx_strand_id
1 'polypeptide(L)'
;MNPTPSTYPLQLEGTLAPQLNRGLWLVKWLFAIPHFIVLVFLWIAFAAVTVIAFFAILFTGRYPRSLFDFNVGVLRWSWRVGFYSYSALGTDQYPPFTLEDVPDYPARMNVEYPQSLSRGLVLVKWWLLALPQYVVVCVFAGAQSIGLIGLLVCIAAIVLLFTGRYPKSIYDFILGMNRWVLRVVAYATLMTDNYPPFRLDMGGSEPTPDSAPSDVVPPAPAPAPS
;
A
#
# COMPACT_ATOMS: atom_id res chain seq x y z
N MET A 1 -9.07 0.46 -30.81
CA MET A 1 -9.32 0.13 -29.38
C MET A 1 -7.99 0.16 -28.69
N ASN A 2 -7.68 1.23 -27.96
CA ASN A 2 -6.50 1.24 -27.12
C ASN A 2 -6.79 0.33 -25.92
N PRO A 3 -5.92 -0.66 -25.61
CA PRO A 3 -6.10 -1.45 -24.41
C PRO A 3 -5.98 -0.49 -23.21
N THR A 4 -7.03 -0.43 -22.42
CA THR A 4 -6.99 0.23 -21.11
C THR A 4 -5.80 -0.34 -20.34
N PRO A 5 -4.89 0.48 -19.82
CA PRO A 5 -3.78 -0.03 -19.04
C PRO A 5 -4.34 -0.84 -17.88
N SER A 6 -4.02 -2.12 -17.82
CA SER A 6 -4.50 -3.01 -16.77
C SER A 6 -3.90 -2.55 -15.44
N THR A 7 -4.70 -1.90 -14.64
CA THR A 7 -4.34 -1.53 -13.27
C THR A 7 -4.13 -2.81 -12.46
N TYR A 8 -3.02 -2.93 -11.75
CA TYR A 8 -2.77 -4.08 -10.88
C TYR A 8 -3.86 -4.17 -9.80
N PRO A 9 -4.35 -5.38 -9.44
CA PRO A 9 -5.47 -5.53 -8.50
C PRO A 9 -5.28 -4.90 -7.12
N LEU A 10 -4.03 -4.74 -6.66
CA LEU A 10 -3.74 -4.01 -5.43
C LEU A 10 -3.49 -2.53 -5.75
N GLN A 11 -4.26 -1.68 -5.10
CA GLN A 11 -4.10 -0.23 -5.11
C GLN A 11 -3.66 0.22 -3.72
N LEU A 12 -2.56 0.98 -3.66
CA LEU A 12 -2.00 1.54 -2.43
C LEU A 12 -1.84 3.04 -2.58
N GLU A 13 -2.53 3.78 -1.76
CA GLU A 13 -2.49 5.24 -1.72
C GLU A 13 -1.91 5.73 -0.41
N GLY A 14 -1.20 6.85 -0.48
CA GLY A 14 -0.69 7.56 0.68
C GLY A 14 -0.52 9.02 0.32
N THR A 15 -1.18 9.90 1.07
CA THR A 15 -1.06 11.35 0.89
C THR A 15 -0.20 11.90 2.00
N LEU A 16 0.95 12.47 1.64
CA LEU A 16 1.84 13.12 2.60
C LEU A 16 1.13 14.31 3.23
N ALA A 17 1.06 14.34 4.55
CA ALA A 17 0.50 15.48 5.25
C ALA A 17 1.32 16.76 4.94
N PRO A 18 0.65 17.89 4.66
CA PRO A 18 1.32 19.13 4.27
C PRO A 18 2.22 19.70 5.39
N GLN A 19 1.89 19.39 6.62
CA GLN A 19 2.67 19.76 7.80
C GLN A 19 2.79 18.56 8.73
N LEU A 20 4.02 18.21 9.09
CA LEU A 20 4.37 17.18 10.06
C LEU A 20 5.08 17.82 11.25
N ASN A 21 4.79 17.33 12.44
CA ASN A 21 5.51 17.76 13.64
C ASN A 21 6.95 17.24 13.61
N ARG A 22 7.90 18.16 13.82
CA ARG A 22 9.34 17.86 13.72
C ARG A 22 9.81 16.78 14.70
N GLY A 23 9.26 16.74 15.91
CA GLY A 23 9.71 15.82 16.98
C GLY A 23 8.77 14.65 17.25
N LEU A 24 7.54 14.66 16.71
CA LEU A 24 6.54 13.63 17.04
C LEU A 24 6.98 12.22 16.62
N TRP A 25 7.75 12.12 15.54
CA TRP A 25 8.25 10.82 15.07
C TRP A 25 9.10 10.08 16.12
N LEU A 26 9.76 10.82 17.04
CA LEU A 26 10.55 10.20 18.12
C LEU A 26 9.70 9.39 19.11
N VAL A 27 8.40 9.71 19.22
CA VAL A 27 7.47 9.05 20.15
C VAL A 27 6.37 8.24 19.47
N LYS A 28 6.25 8.30 18.13
CA LYS A 28 5.23 7.54 17.39
C LYS A 28 5.30 6.03 17.63
N TRP A 29 6.49 5.48 17.86
CA TRP A 29 6.65 4.06 18.19
C TRP A 29 5.89 3.68 19.46
N LEU A 30 5.87 4.56 20.47
CA LEU A 30 5.14 4.34 21.73
C LEU A 30 3.62 4.33 21.47
N PHE A 31 3.12 5.30 20.69
CA PHE A 31 1.71 5.35 20.31
C PHE A 31 1.29 4.21 19.38
N ALA A 32 2.22 3.62 18.64
CA ALA A 32 1.94 2.47 17.78
C ALA A 32 1.88 1.12 18.53
N ILE A 33 2.39 1.03 19.78
CA ILE A 33 2.41 -0.22 20.57
C ILE A 33 1.02 -0.87 20.64
N PRO A 34 -0.08 -0.18 21.01
CA PRO A 34 -1.40 -0.83 21.11
C PRO A 34 -1.86 -1.40 19.76
N HIS A 35 -1.52 -0.74 18.64
CA HIS A 35 -1.81 -1.28 17.32
C HIS A 35 -0.99 -2.54 17.04
N PHE A 36 0.31 -2.54 17.36
CA PHE A 36 1.16 -3.71 17.13
C PHE A 36 0.69 -4.91 17.95
N ILE A 37 0.25 -4.72 19.20
CA ILE A 37 -0.31 -5.80 20.01
C ILE A 37 -1.51 -6.44 19.29
N VAL A 38 -2.47 -5.64 18.84
CA VAL A 38 -3.65 -6.15 18.14
C VAL A 38 -3.27 -6.76 16.79
N LEU A 39 -2.37 -6.12 16.05
CA LEU A 39 -1.92 -6.60 14.74
C LEU A 39 -1.22 -7.97 14.83
N VAL A 40 -0.49 -8.27 15.91
CA VAL A 40 0.10 -9.62 16.10
C VAL A 40 -0.98 -10.70 16.05
N PHE A 41 -2.08 -10.52 16.80
CA PHE A 41 -3.19 -11.48 16.78
C PHE A 41 -3.89 -11.52 15.43
N LEU A 42 -4.08 -10.37 14.79
CA LEU A 42 -4.69 -10.30 13.45
C LEU A 42 -3.81 -10.98 12.39
N TRP A 43 -2.48 -10.86 12.47
CA TRP A 43 -1.57 -11.57 11.56
C TRP A 43 -1.55 -13.07 11.77
N ILE A 44 -1.71 -13.54 13.02
CA ILE A 44 -1.91 -14.99 13.29
C ILE A 44 -3.21 -15.47 12.65
N ALA A 45 -4.31 -14.72 12.83
CA ALA A 45 -5.58 -15.04 12.20
C ALA A 45 -5.49 -14.96 10.66
N PHE A 46 -4.80 -13.96 10.11
CA PHE A 46 -4.52 -13.80 8.69
C PHE A 46 -3.80 -15.03 8.10
N ALA A 47 -2.77 -15.54 8.81
CA ALA A 47 -2.05 -16.74 8.38
C ALA A 47 -2.98 -17.97 8.37
N ALA A 48 -3.78 -18.16 9.43
CA ALA A 48 -4.75 -19.25 9.50
C ALA A 48 -5.80 -19.16 8.37
N VAL A 49 -6.36 -17.97 8.15
CA VAL A 49 -7.31 -17.70 7.06
C VAL A 49 -6.68 -17.96 5.70
N THR A 50 -5.41 -17.60 5.49
CA THR A 50 -4.69 -17.85 4.23
C THR A 50 -4.52 -19.35 3.99
N VAL A 51 -4.24 -20.15 5.03
CA VAL A 51 -4.18 -21.62 4.92
C VAL A 51 -5.55 -22.21 4.55
N ILE A 52 -6.63 -21.72 5.17
CA ILE A 52 -8.00 -22.15 4.82
C ILE A 52 -8.31 -21.78 3.37
N ALA A 53 -7.96 -20.56 2.96
CA ALA A 53 -8.15 -20.09 1.60
C ALA A 53 -7.35 -20.90 0.57
N PHE A 54 -6.12 -21.33 0.91
CA PHE A 54 -5.33 -22.23 0.07
C PHE A 54 -6.12 -23.49 -0.29
N PHE A 55 -6.69 -24.19 0.69
CA PHE A 55 -7.51 -25.39 0.42
C PHE A 55 -8.80 -25.04 -0.32
N ALA A 56 -9.46 -23.94 0.06
CA ALA A 56 -10.67 -23.51 -0.64
C ALA A 56 -10.41 -23.25 -2.13
N ILE A 57 -9.32 -22.54 -2.49
CA ILE A 57 -8.96 -22.28 -3.88
C ILE A 57 -8.56 -23.59 -4.58
N LEU A 58 -7.80 -24.46 -3.93
CA LEU A 58 -7.36 -25.73 -4.50
C LEU A 58 -8.55 -26.60 -4.95
N PHE A 59 -9.62 -26.67 -4.14
CA PHE A 59 -10.79 -27.48 -4.44
C PHE A 59 -11.83 -26.76 -5.29
N THR A 60 -12.08 -25.46 -5.06
CA THR A 60 -13.17 -24.72 -5.68
C THR A 60 -12.73 -23.73 -6.78
N GLY A 61 -11.45 -23.34 -6.83
CA GLY A 61 -10.93 -22.28 -7.69
C GLY A 61 -11.37 -20.87 -7.26
N ARG A 62 -11.88 -20.71 -6.04
CA ARG A 62 -12.39 -19.44 -5.53
C ARG A 62 -11.87 -19.14 -4.13
N TYR A 63 -11.53 -17.90 -3.87
CA TYR A 63 -11.28 -17.40 -2.52
C TYR A 63 -12.63 -17.11 -1.84
N PRO A 64 -12.96 -17.67 -0.66
CA PRO A 64 -14.20 -17.33 0.03
C PRO A 64 -14.25 -15.84 0.37
N ARG A 65 -15.33 -15.15 0.00
CA ARG A 65 -15.44 -13.69 0.06
C ARG A 65 -15.18 -13.13 1.45
N SER A 66 -15.79 -13.71 2.49
CA SER A 66 -15.62 -13.26 3.86
C SER A 66 -14.17 -13.36 4.36
N LEU A 67 -13.46 -14.43 3.97
CA LEU A 67 -12.06 -14.63 4.32
C LEU A 67 -11.15 -13.65 3.55
N PHE A 68 -11.48 -13.37 2.30
CA PHE A 68 -10.78 -12.37 1.49
C PHE A 68 -10.92 -10.99 2.10
N ASP A 69 -12.16 -10.55 2.40
CA ASP A 69 -12.44 -9.23 2.96
C ASP A 69 -11.78 -9.04 4.34
N PHE A 70 -11.72 -10.09 5.16
CA PHE A 70 -10.95 -10.09 6.41
C PHE A 70 -9.46 -9.84 6.17
N ASN A 71 -8.86 -10.60 5.26
CA ASN A 71 -7.44 -10.46 4.96
C ASN A 71 -7.11 -9.07 4.35
N VAL A 72 -7.97 -8.55 3.47
CA VAL A 72 -7.83 -7.16 2.98
C VAL A 72 -7.88 -6.16 4.15
N GLY A 73 -8.79 -6.35 5.09
CA GLY A 73 -8.92 -5.51 6.27
C GLY A 73 -7.64 -5.50 7.13
N VAL A 74 -7.04 -6.66 7.36
CA VAL A 74 -5.78 -6.77 8.13
C VAL A 74 -4.63 -6.04 7.42
N LEU A 75 -4.49 -6.21 6.10
CA LEU A 75 -3.48 -5.49 5.32
C LEU A 75 -3.73 -3.98 5.33
N ARG A 76 -5.00 -3.56 5.21
CA ARG A 76 -5.42 -2.16 5.25
C ARG A 76 -5.08 -1.49 6.58
N TRP A 77 -5.36 -2.17 7.70
CA TRP A 77 -4.99 -1.66 9.01
C TRP A 77 -3.47 -1.63 9.19
N SER A 78 -2.77 -2.69 8.78
CA SER A 78 -1.29 -2.74 8.83
C SER A 78 -0.67 -1.59 8.03
N TRP A 79 -1.22 -1.26 6.85
CA TRP A 79 -0.77 -0.13 6.06
C TRP A 79 -0.98 1.21 6.76
N ARG A 80 -2.15 1.46 7.36
CA ARG A 80 -2.42 2.70 8.10
C ARG A 80 -1.44 2.88 9.27
N VAL A 81 -1.20 1.82 10.04
CA VAL A 81 -0.23 1.85 11.14
C VAL A 81 1.19 2.05 10.63
N GLY A 82 1.58 1.37 9.55
CA GLY A 82 2.87 1.55 8.91
C GLY A 82 3.06 2.98 8.36
N PHE A 83 2.02 3.55 7.75
CA PHE A 83 2.03 4.91 7.21
C PHE A 83 2.17 5.98 8.29
N TYR A 84 1.52 5.79 9.44
CA TYR A 84 1.70 6.63 10.62
C TYR A 84 3.09 6.47 11.23
N SER A 85 3.60 5.24 11.30
CA SER A 85 4.87 4.89 11.91
C SER A 85 6.02 4.81 10.88
N TYR A 86 6.94 3.89 11.04
CA TYR A 86 8.22 3.86 10.34
C TYR A 86 8.23 3.18 8.96
N SER A 87 7.06 2.89 8.38
CA SER A 87 7.02 2.47 6.96
C SER A 87 6.95 3.66 5.99
N ALA A 88 6.48 4.84 6.44
CA ALA A 88 6.43 6.05 5.62
C ALA A 88 6.53 7.36 6.40
N LEU A 89 6.09 7.42 7.68
CA LEU A 89 5.96 8.64 8.47
C LEU A 89 5.15 9.75 7.77
N GLY A 90 4.14 9.34 6.98
CA GLY A 90 3.42 10.25 6.07
C GLY A 90 2.37 11.14 6.74
N THR A 91 1.96 10.85 7.98
CA THR A 91 0.92 11.59 8.71
C THR A 91 1.15 11.60 10.20
N ASP A 92 0.68 12.64 10.88
CA ASP A 92 0.61 12.72 12.35
C ASP A 92 -0.76 12.30 12.88
N GLN A 93 -1.73 12.05 12.00
CA GLN A 93 -3.05 11.57 12.37
C GLN A 93 -2.96 10.13 12.89
N TYR A 94 -3.48 9.89 14.10
CA TYR A 94 -3.48 8.58 14.74
C TYR A 94 -4.36 7.59 13.96
N PRO A 95 -3.90 6.35 13.69
CA PRO A 95 -4.68 5.39 12.90
C PRO A 95 -5.92 4.91 13.66
N PRO A 96 -7.07 4.75 13.00
CA PRO A 96 -8.25 4.17 13.64
C PRO A 96 -8.11 2.66 13.84
N PHE A 97 -8.70 2.13 14.92
CA PHE A 97 -8.78 0.70 15.25
C PHE A 97 -9.93 0.04 14.47
N THR A 98 -9.76 -0.20 13.18
CA THR A 98 -10.79 -0.85 12.35
C THR A 98 -10.16 -1.59 11.16
N LEU A 99 -10.82 -2.65 10.69
CA LEU A 99 -10.49 -3.37 9.46
C LEU A 99 -11.14 -2.74 8.23
N GLU A 100 -12.12 -1.87 8.44
CA GLU A 100 -12.88 -1.24 7.37
C GLU A 100 -12.06 -0.19 6.62
N ASP A 101 -12.52 0.19 5.43
CA ASP A 101 -11.98 1.34 4.72
C ASP A 101 -12.37 2.64 5.44
N VAL A 102 -11.40 3.56 5.57
CA VAL A 102 -11.59 4.87 6.18
C VAL A 102 -11.22 5.91 5.14
N PRO A 103 -12.21 6.42 4.37
CA PRO A 103 -11.97 7.33 3.25
C PRO A 103 -11.23 8.62 3.64
N ASP A 104 -11.46 9.11 4.85
CA ASP A 104 -10.86 10.36 5.36
C ASP A 104 -9.42 10.18 5.88
N TYR A 105 -8.94 8.94 5.98
CA TYR A 105 -7.57 8.68 6.41
C TYR A 105 -6.59 8.77 5.23
N PRO A 106 -5.43 9.44 5.36
CA PRO A 106 -4.51 9.70 4.25
C PRO A 106 -3.80 8.46 3.69
N ALA A 107 -3.96 7.30 4.30
CA ALA A 107 -3.40 6.04 3.83
C ALA A 107 -4.52 5.05 3.54
N ARG A 108 -4.69 4.69 2.27
CA ARG A 108 -5.72 3.76 1.80
C ARG A 108 -5.09 2.58 1.08
N MET A 109 -5.74 1.43 1.17
CA MET A 109 -5.35 0.22 0.46
C MET A 109 -6.58 -0.57 0.09
N ASN A 110 -6.61 -1.06 -1.13
CA ASN A 110 -7.65 -1.97 -1.59
C ASN A 110 -7.04 -3.07 -2.47
N VAL A 111 -7.67 -4.24 -2.44
CA VAL A 111 -7.36 -5.35 -3.36
C VAL A 111 -8.65 -5.76 -4.05
N GLU A 112 -8.63 -5.77 -5.38
CA GLU A 112 -9.76 -6.21 -6.18
C GLU A 112 -10.02 -7.70 -5.95
N TYR A 113 -11.28 -8.06 -5.69
CA TYR A 113 -11.66 -9.45 -5.47
C TYR A 113 -11.58 -10.25 -6.78
N PRO A 114 -10.77 -11.34 -6.83
CA PRO A 114 -10.64 -12.15 -8.03
C PRO A 114 -11.90 -13.00 -8.27
N GLN A 115 -12.43 -12.97 -9.49
CA GLN A 115 -13.58 -13.77 -9.87
C GLN A 115 -13.26 -15.28 -9.87
N SER A 116 -12.03 -15.63 -10.22
CA SER A 116 -11.52 -16.99 -10.21
C SER A 116 -10.01 -16.98 -9.98
N LEU A 117 -9.50 -18.05 -9.36
CA LEU A 117 -8.09 -18.28 -9.13
C LEU A 117 -7.68 -19.66 -9.66
N SER A 118 -6.47 -19.75 -10.15
CA SER A 118 -5.92 -20.99 -10.70
C SER A 118 -5.57 -21.98 -9.59
N ARG A 119 -6.20 -23.17 -9.63
CA ARG A 119 -5.94 -24.27 -8.70
C ARG A 119 -4.49 -24.77 -8.77
N GLY A 120 -3.88 -24.75 -9.95
CA GLY A 120 -2.49 -25.18 -10.15
C GLY A 120 -1.50 -24.14 -9.61
N LEU A 121 -1.75 -22.85 -9.84
CA LEU A 121 -0.87 -21.78 -9.37
C LEU A 121 -0.80 -21.72 -7.85
N VAL A 122 -1.88 -22.01 -7.15
CA VAL A 122 -1.93 -22.07 -5.68
C VAL A 122 -0.81 -22.93 -5.09
N LEU A 123 -0.43 -24.02 -5.74
CA LEU A 123 0.60 -24.96 -5.26
C LEU A 123 2.02 -24.39 -5.36
N VAL A 124 2.27 -23.50 -6.33
CA VAL A 124 3.65 -23.10 -6.67
C VAL A 124 3.92 -21.61 -6.49
N LYS A 125 2.89 -20.73 -6.55
CA LYS A 125 3.12 -19.30 -6.63
C LYS A 125 3.73 -18.69 -5.37
N TRP A 126 3.32 -19.13 -4.20
CA TRP A 126 3.72 -18.54 -2.93
C TRP A 126 5.16 -18.85 -2.52
N TRP A 127 5.73 -19.96 -2.97
CA TRP A 127 7.11 -20.33 -2.61
C TRP A 127 8.07 -20.30 -3.81
N LEU A 128 7.65 -20.75 -5.01
CA LEU A 128 8.53 -20.83 -6.18
C LEU A 128 8.48 -19.54 -7.00
N LEU A 129 7.28 -19.11 -7.43
CA LEU A 129 7.16 -17.95 -8.32
C LEU A 129 7.39 -16.63 -7.56
N ALA A 130 7.11 -16.58 -6.26
CA ALA A 130 7.39 -15.41 -5.44
C ALA A 130 8.86 -15.28 -5.01
N LEU A 131 9.70 -16.30 -5.20
CA LEU A 131 11.08 -16.32 -4.74
C LEU A 131 11.91 -15.10 -5.21
N PRO A 132 11.93 -14.71 -6.48
CA PRO A 132 12.66 -13.51 -6.92
C PRO A 132 12.11 -12.23 -6.29
N GLN A 133 10.81 -12.17 -6.05
CA GLN A 133 10.16 -11.04 -5.38
C GLN A 133 10.56 -10.96 -3.90
N TYR A 134 10.70 -12.10 -3.22
CA TYR A 134 11.14 -12.13 -1.82
C TYR A 134 12.53 -11.55 -1.63
N VAL A 135 13.44 -11.76 -2.58
CA VAL A 135 14.77 -11.13 -2.55
C VAL A 135 14.66 -9.61 -2.52
N VAL A 136 13.80 -9.04 -3.39
CA VAL A 136 13.57 -7.60 -3.45
C VAL A 136 12.89 -7.10 -2.17
N VAL A 137 11.88 -7.81 -1.67
CA VAL A 137 11.18 -7.47 -0.41
C VAL A 137 12.15 -7.51 0.78
N CYS A 138 13.06 -8.48 0.83
CA CYS A 138 14.08 -8.55 1.89
C CYS A 138 15.01 -7.31 1.87
N VAL A 139 15.35 -6.80 0.69
CA VAL A 139 16.13 -5.55 0.57
C VAL A 139 15.30 -4.34 1.01
N PHE A 140 14.05 -4.26 0.62
CA PHE A 140 13.20 -3.09 0.91
C PHE A 140 12.74 -3.06 2.37
N ALA A 141 12.15 -4.13 2.85
CA ALA A 141 11.60 -4.21 4.20
C ALA A 141 12.64 -4.58 5.28
N GLY A 142 13.73 -5.24 4.85
CA GLY A 142 14.73 -5.84 5.73
C GLY A 142 14.29 -7.21 6.24
N ALA A 143 15.22 -8.18 6.23
CA ALA A 143 14.94 -9.53 6.73
C ALA A 143 15.29 -9.68 8.22
N GLN A 144 16.38 -9.04 8.67
CA GLN A 144 16.89 -9.11 10.07
C GLN A 144 17.52 -7.79 10.53
N SER A 145 17.41 -6.73 9.70
CA SER A 145 18.00 -5.42 9.97
C SER A 145 17.06 -4.33 9.41
N ILE A 146 17.50 -3.08 9.54
CA ILE A 146 16.79 -1.95 8.92
C ILE A 146 16.88 -2.11 7.40
N GLY A 147 15.73 -2.36 6.75
CA GLY A 147 15.65 -2.38 5.28
C GLY A 147 15.81 -0.99 4.67
N LEU A 148 15.86 -0.94 3.34
CA LEU A 148 16.01 0.32 2.61
C LEU A 148 14.88 1.32 2.93
N ILE A 149 13.65 0.84 3.10
CA ILE A 149 12.51 1.67 3.54
C ILE A 149 12.81 2.33 4.88
N GLY A 150 13.21 1.56 5.89
CA GLY A 150 13.51 2.08 7.21
C GLY A 150 14.69 3.07 7.21
N LEU A 151 15.73 2.78 6.44
CA LEU A 151 16.86 3.69 6.27
C LEU A 151 16.43 5.04 5.68
N LEU A 152 15.66 5.02 4.59
CA LEU A 152 15.18 6.24 3.95
C LEU A 152 14.20 7.02 4.82
N VAL A 153 13.33 6.32 5.57
CA VAL A 153 12.45 6.94 6.56
C VAL A 153 13.26 7.62 7.66
N CYS A 154 14.32 6.98 8.18
CA CYS A 154 15.20 7.61 9.16
C CYS A 154 15.90 8.85 8.61
N ILE A 155 16.40 8.80 7.37
CA ILE A 155 16.99 9.97 6.70
C ILE A 155 15.95 11.10 6.57
N ALA A 156 14.74 10.79 6.09
CA ALA A 156 13.67 11.75 5.95
C ALA A 156 13.23 12.34 7.30
N ALA A 157 13.20 11.54 8.36
CA ALA A 157 12.88 11.97 9.72
C ALA A 157 13.94 12.94 10.27
N ILE A 158 15.22 12.67 10.02
CA ILE A 158 16.32 13.57 10.40
C ILE A 158 16.19 14.89 9.62
N VAL A 159 15.95 14.85 8.31
CA VAL A 159 15.73 16.06 7.51
C VAL A 159 14.52 16.83 8.03
N LEU A 160 13.40 16.15 8.34
CA LEU A 160 12.22 16.78 8.92
C LEU A 160 12.52 17.48 10.25
N LEU A 161 13.33 16.84 11.12
CA LEU A 161 13.71 17.41 12.43
C LEU A 161 14.42 18.76 12.28
N PHE A 162 15.39 18.85 11.37
CA PHE A 162 16.20 20.06 11.20
C PHE A 162 15.55 21.11 10.30
N THR A 163 14.87 20.69 9.22
CA THR A 163 14.32 21.62 8.21
C THR A 163 12.83 21.91 8.41
N GLY A 164 12.11 21.03 9.13
CA GLY A 164 10.65 21.08 9.24
C GLY A 164 9.91 20.68 7.98
N ARG A 165 10.61 20.06 7.02
CA ARG A 165 10.03 19.61 5.74
C ARG A 165 10.40 18.16 5.47
N TYR A 166 9.41 17.38 5.07
CA TYR A 166 9.64 16.02 4.58
C TYR A 166 9.98 16.08 3.09
N PRO A 167 11.13 15.53 2.63
CA PRO A 167 11.49 15.57 1.22
C PRO A 167 10.53 14.72 0.37
N LYS A 168 9.78 15.36 -0.53
CA LYS A 168 8.76 14.68 -1.35
C LYS A 168 9.34 13.57 -2.20
N SER A 169 10.51 13.74 -2.80
CA SER A 169 11.17 12.72 -3.62
C SER A 169 11.49 11.45 -2.83
N ILE A 170 11.96 11.59 -1.58
CA ILE A 170 12.21 10.44 -0.70
C ILE A 170 10.88 9.77 -0.34
N TYR A 171 9.85 10.56 -0.04
CA TYR A 171 8.51 10.05 0.26
C TYR A 171 7.92 9.24 -0.90
N ASP A 172 7.94 9.79 -2.12
CA ASP A 172 7.39 9.11 -3.31
C ASP A 172 8.12 7.79 -3.58
N PHE A 173 9.44 7.75 -3.36
CA PHE A 173 10.21 6.53 -3.48
C PHE A 173 9.87 5.49 -2.39
N ILE A 174 9.75 5.93 -1.13
CA ILE A 174 9.31 5.07 -0.02
C ILE A 174 7.91 4.48 -0.30
N LEU A 175 6.98 5.31 -0.79
CA LEU A 175 5.63 4.87 -1.14
C LEU A 175 5.66 3.83 -2.25
N GLY A 176 6.49 4.02 -3.27
CA GLY A 176 6.70 3.05 -4.35
C GLY A 176 7.22 1.70 -3.83
N MET A 177 8.19 1.70 -2.92
CA MET A 177 8.71 0.47 -2.31
C MET A 177 7.64 -0.25 -1.47
N ASN A 178 6.83 0.49 -0.69
CA ASN A 178 5.72 -0.10 0.06
C ASN A 178 4.65 -0.70 -0.87
N ARG A 179 4.36 -0.04 -2.02
CA ARG A 179 3.49 -0.59 -3.07
C ARG A 179 3.98 -1.94 -3.56
N TRP A 180 5.28 -2.02 -3.85
CA TRP A 180 5.88 -3.29 -4.27
C TRP A 180 5.74 -4.37 -3.19
N VAL A 181 6.16 -4.09 -1.97
CA VAL A 181 6.07 -5.03 -0.85
C VAL A 181 4.64 -5.57 -0.69
N LEU A 182 3.63 -4.70 -0.67
CA LEU A 182 2.25 -5.13 -0.50
C LEU A 182 1.68 -5.88 -1.71
N ARG A 183 2.13 -5.59 -2.94
CA ARG A 183 1.80 -6.40 -4.12
C ARG A 183 2.33 -7.83 -3.98
N VAL A 184 3.57 -7.97 -3.51
CA VAL A 184 4.16 -9.30 -3.27
C VAL A 184 3.42 -10.03 -2.15
N VAL A 185 3.04 -9.33 -1.07
CA VAL A 185 2.22 -9.92 0.00
C VAL A 185 0.88 -10.41 -0.55
N ALA A 186 0.15 -9.59 -1.31
CA ALA A 186 -1.14 -9.99 -1.89
C ALA A 186 -1.01 -11.20 -2.83
N TYR A 187 0.06 -11.27 -3.62
CA TYR A 187 0.36 -12.41 -4.49
C TYR A 187 0.70 -13.67 -3.69
N ALA A 188 1.60 -13.56 -2.71
CA ALA A 188 2.04 -14.67 -1.89
C ALA A 188 0.92 -15.23 -0.99
N THR A 189 -0.01 -14.37 -0.55
CA THR A 189 -1.17 -14.76 0.26
C THR A 189 -2.41 -15.12 -0.57
N LEU A 190 -2.19 -15.43 -1.85
CA LEU A 190 -3.19 -16.02 -2.76
C LEU A 190 -4.35 -15.09 -3.14
N MET A 191 -4.24 -13.77 -2.89
CA MET A 191 -5.31 -12.82 -3.16
C MET A 191 -5.45 -12.48 -4.65
N THR A 192 -4.42 -12.72 -5.47
CA THR A 192 -4.43 -12.50 -6.91
C THR A 192 -3.50 -13.47 -7.62
N ASP A 193 -3.81 -13.83 -8.87
CA ASP A 193 -2.92 -14.62 -9.74
C ASP A 193 -2.00 -13.73 -10.61
N ASN A 194 -2.24 -12.42 -10.61
CA ASN A 194 -1.42 -11.48 -11.36
C ASN A 194 -0.05 -11.36 -10.70
N TYR A 195 1.01 -11.69 -11.45
CA TYR A 195 2.38 -11.59 -10.98
C TYR A 195 2.75 -10.14 -10.68
N PRO A 196 3.38 -9.83 -9.52
CA PRO A 196 3.77 -8.48 -9.17
C PRO A 196 4.73 -7.89 -10.21
N PRO A 197 4.38 -6.75 -10.82
CA PRO A 197 5.26 -6.11 -11.81
C PRO A 197 6.49 -5.51 -11.13
N PHE A 198 7.64 -5.57 -11.79
CA PHE A 198 8.90 -4.95 -11.34
C PHE A 198 8.88 -3.42 -11.55
N ARG A 199 7.98 -2.72 -10.86
CA ARG A 199 7.83 -1.26 -10.94
C ARG A 199 7.29 -0.68 -9.63
N LEU A 200 7.62 0.58 -9.35
CA LEU A 200 7.27 1.27 -8.12
C LEU A 200 5.97 2.09 -8.25
N ASP A 201 5.57 2.42 -9.49
CA ASP A 201 4.34 3.19 -9.76
C ASP A 201 3.06 2.35 -9.60
N MET A 202 1.90 3.03 -9.63
CA MET A 202 0.59 2.36 -9.51
C MET A 202 0.21 1.58 -10.78
N GLY A 203 0.81 1.90 -11.92
CA GLY A 203 0.38 1.39 -13.22
C GLY A 203 -1.00 1.93 -13.61
N GLY A 204 -1.08 2.57 -14.72
CA GLY A 204 -2.17 3.41 -15.16
C GLY A 204 -1.67 4.85 -15.21
N SER A 205 -2.39 5.73 -15.85
CA SER A 205 -2.08 7.16 -15.87
C SER A 205 -2.22 7.70 -14.44
N GLU A 206 -1.11 7.71 -13.68
CA GLU A 206 -1.07 8.61 -12.51
C GLU A 206 -1.30 10.02 -13.05
N PRO A 207 -2.24 10.82 -12.50
CA PRO A 207 -2.31 12.22 -12.85
C PRO A 207 -0.95 12.83 -12.55
N THR A 208 -0.21 13.21 -13.57
CA THR A 208 1.00 14.01 -13.38
C THR A 208 0.58 15.30 -12.67
N PRO A 209 1.36 15.81 -11.69
CA PRO A 209 1.05 17.08 -11.00
C PRO A 209 0.84 18.25 -11.94
N ASP A 210 1.28 18.14 -13.20
CA ASP A 210 1.12 19.12 -14.29
C ASP A 210 -0.14 18.96 -15.13
N SER A 211 -0.99 17.95 -14.89
CA SER A 211 -2.30 17.84 -15.54
C SER A 211 -3.39 18.57 -14.74
N ALA A 212 -3.09 19.74 -14.20
CA ALA A 212 -4.14 20.70 -13.88
C ALA A 212 -4.83 21.07 -15.21
N PRO A 213 -6.17 21.08 -15.29
CA PRO A 213 -6.86 21.46 -16.50
C PRO A 213 -6.57 22.93 -16.81
N SER A 214 -5.63 23.17 -17.73
CA SER A 214 -5.29 24.49 -18.26
C SER A 214 -6.23 24.92 -19.39
N ASP A 215 -7.49 24.49 -19.35
CA ASP A 215 -8.48 24.89 -20.32
C ASP A 215 -9.78 25.35 -19.65
N VAL A 216 -9.67 26.39 -18.82
CA VAL A 216 -10.77 27.35 -18.74
C VAL A 216 -10.44 28.45 -19.75
N VAL A 217 -10.73 28.19 -21.02
CA VAL A 217 -10.83 29.23 -22.01
C VAL A 217 -11.95 30.17 -21.53
N PRO A 218 -11.68 31.44 -21.23
CA PRO A 218 -12.72 32.37 -20.88
C PRO A 218 -13.71 32.50 -22.08
N PRO A 219 -15.01 32.55 -21.84
CA PRO A 219 -15.98 32.71 -22.91
C PRO A 219 -15.69 34.00 -23.68
N ALA A 220 -15.70 33.88 -25.01
CA ALA A 220 -15.50 35.02 -25.91
C ALA A 220 -16.48 36.14 -25.58
N PRO A 221 -16.07 37.42 -25.61
CA PRO A 221 -16.93 38.53 -25.35
C PRO A 221 -18.08 38.56 -26.37
N ALA A 222 -19.30 38.77 -25.87
CA ALA A 222 -20.52 38.86 -26.69
C ALA A 222 -20.37 40.03 -27.71
N PRO A 223 -20.87 39.86 -28.96
CA PRO A 223 -20.84 40.95 -29.96
C PRO A 223 -21.69 42.12 -29.48
N ALA A 224 -21.16 43.33 -29.68
CA ALA A 224 -21.86 44.59 -29.36
C ALA A 224 -23.15 44.72 -30.17
N PRO A 225 -24.25 45.24 -29.58
CA PRO A 225 -25.49 45.49 -30.28
C PRO A 225 -25.31 46.62 -31.29
N SER A 226 -25.76 46.39 -32.52
CA SER A 226 -25.90 47.33 -33.63
C SER A 226 -27.00 48.34 -33.42
#